data_c0c9cb795496a8053575fbe9f779fe1c
#
_entry.id   c0c9cb795496a8053575fbe9f779fe1c
#
_cell.length_a   1.000
_cell.length_b   1.000
_cell.length_c   1.000
_cell.angle_alpha   90.00
_cell.angle_beta   90.00
_cell.angle_gamma   90.00
#
_symmetry.space_group_name_H-M   'P 1'
#
loop_
_entity.id
_entity.type
_entity.pdbx_description
1 polymer ?
#
loop_
_entity_poly.entity_id
_entity_poly.type
_entity_poly.pdbx_seq_one_letter_code
_entity_poly.pdbx_strand_id
1 'polypeptide(L)'
;MTGYPPHHIDAPEIVDSPMDYPDTGCGWRTTPSGGAGPVVAPFTRAKIRYTAQHLNECNIWHFLVSPADPVEVVNITSHIQHIHGTYGRSALLSVQYSSSSSDKPVVKWQVRREKPVTVVQSVGTEIIGNLRPDYKDRIQIFENGSLLISNLLLSDEGMYEVEVSITDDTFTGQKSINLTVDVPVSKPRVSVPSSTVLELTENLTMSCVHENGTKPLYTWLKAGKTLINDSRILLSPNHQVVTITRVLMSDDEIYNCLVENPISSGRSSPIKMTVYRRSSLYIVLSTGGIFLLVTLVTVCACWKPSRK
;
A
#
# COMPACT_ATOMS: atom_id res chain seq x y z
N MET A 1 -37.93 8.99 -39.18
CA MET A 1 -37.52 8.34 -40.44
C MET A 1 -36.01 8.12 -40.26
N THR A 2 -35.55 7.03 -40.13
CA THR A 2 -35.43 5.66 -40.45
C THR A 2 -34.40 5.03 -39.52
N GLY A 3 -34.83 4.02 -38.76
CA GLY A 3 -33.96 3.27 -37.90
C GLY A 3 -33.24 2.17 -38.68
N TYR A 4 -32.06 1.76 -38.15
CA TYR A 4 -31.41 0.49 -38.48
C TYR A 4 -31.26 -0.32 -37.20
N PRO A 5 -31.57 -1.63 -37.24
CA PRO A 5 -31.44 -2.52 -36.09
C PRO A 5 -29.99 -3.05 -35.96
N PRO A 6 -29.57 -3.50 -34.75
CA PRO A 6 -28.24 -4.07 -34.53
C PRO A 6 -28.19 -5.50 -35.11
N HIS A 7 -27.09 -5.79 -35.82
CA HIS A 7 -26.77 -7.14 -36.30
C HIS A 7 -26.26 -8.00 -35.11
N HIS A 8 -27.04 -9.04 -34.84
CA HIS A 8 -26.64 -10.19 -34.05
C HIS A 8 -25.62 -10.99 -34.87
N ILE A 9 -24.42 -11.22 -34.31
CA ILE A 9 -23.45 -12.16 -34.86
C ILE A 9 -23.57 -13.42 -34.02
N ASP A 10 -24.13 -14.47 -34.62
CA ASP A 10 -24.23 -15.80 -34.04
C ASP A 10 -22.88 -16.45 -33.98
N ALA A 11 -22.55 -17.02 -32.81
CA ALA A 11 -21.38 -17.88 -32.62
C ALA A 11 -21.57 -19.21 -33.37
N PRO A 12 -20.49 -19.81 -33.93
CA PRO A 12 -20.63 -21.08 -34.61
C PRO A 12 -20.90 -22.22 -33.62
N GLU A 13 -21.94 -22.96 -33.88
CA GLU A 13 -22.33 -24.22 -33.26
C GLU A 13 -21.22 -25.26 -33.44
N ILE A 14 -20.73 -25.81 -32.32
CA ILE A 14 -19.84 -26.98 -32.33
C ILE A 14 -20.73 -28.20 -32.51
N VAL A 15 -20.68 -28.78 -33.71
CA VAL A 15 -21.32 -30.06 -34.02
C VAL A 15 -20.48 -31.19 -33.48
N ASP A 16 -20.89 -31.81 -32.37
CA ASP A 16 -20.35 -33.09 -31.89
C ASP A 16 -20.83 -34.21 -32.83
N SER A 17 -19.95 -34.72 -33.67
CA SER A 17 -20.17 -35.96 -34.39
C SER A 17 -19.48 -37.09 -33.60
N PRO A 18 -20.21 -38.18 -33.27
CA PRO A 18 -19.57 -39.34 -32.65
C PRO A 18 -18.76 -40.10 -33.71
N MET A 19 -17.45 -40.27 -33.44
CA MET A 19 -16.62 -41.20 -34.19
C MET A 19 -16.97 -42.64 -33.78
N ASP A 20 -17.47 -43.40 -34.72
CA ASP A 20 -17.63 -44.84 -34.60
C ASP A 20 -16.29 -45.53 -34.44
N TYR A 21 -16.09 -46.17 -33.30
CA TYR A 21 -14.96 -47.09 -33.07
C TYR A 21 -15.39 -48.50 -33.47
N PRO A 22 -14.55 -49.23 -34.25
CA PRO A 22 -14.81 -50.63 -34.50
C PRO A 22 -14.51 -51.46 -33.22
N ASP A 23 -15.50 -52.25 -32.86
CA ASP A 23 -15.53 -53.18 -31.74
C ASP A 23 -14.51 -54.32 -31.98
N THR A 24 -13.34 -54.25 -31.33
CA THR A 24 -12.41 -55.36 -31.22
C THR A 24 -12.27 -55.73 -29.76
N GLY A 25 -12.93 -56.86 -29.40
CA GLY A 25 -12.98 -57.39 -28.08
C GLY A 25 -11.61 -57.69 -27.45
N CYS A 26 -11.18 -56.90 -26.53
CA CYS A 26 -10.23 -57.23 -25.47
C CYS A 26 -10.71 -56.66 -24.17
N GLY A 27 -11.19 -57.54 -23.27
CA GLY A 27 -11.78 -57.18 -22.02
C GLY A 27 -10.79 -56.58 -21.00
N TRP A 28 -11.13 -55.40 -20.50
CA TRP A 28 -10.44 -54.78 -19.37
C TRP A 28 -11.00 -55.35 -18.05
N ARG A 29 -10.15 -55.99 -17.25
CA ARG A 29 -10.46 -56.23 -15.82
C ARG A 29 -9.92 -55.10 -15.00
N THR A 30 -10.79 -54.29 -14.44
CA THR A 30 -10.45 -53.34 -13.42
C THR A 30 -10.65 -53.97 -12.04
N THR A 31 -9.59 -54.04 -11.26
CA THR A 31 -9.71 -54.33 -9.80
C THR A 31 -9.81 -52.99 -9.05
N PRO A 32 -10.75 -52.83 -8.12
CA PRO A 32 -10.84 -51.63 -7.32
C PRO A 32 -9.98 -51.77 -6.07
N SER A 33 -9.05 -50.86 -5.83
CA SER A 33 -8.45 -50.64 -4.52
C SER A 33 -8.46 -49.17 -4.16
N GLY A 34 -9.23 -48.86 -3.11
CA GLY A 34 -9.04 -47.90 -2.04
C GLY A 34 -8.61 -46.48 -2.33
N GLY A 35 -9.50 -45.58 -2.14
CA GLY A 35 -9.53 -44.25 -1.55
C GLY A 35 -8.30 -43.35 -1.51
N ALA A 36 -8.36 -42.22 -2.20
CA ALA A 36 -7.91 -40.90 -1.75
C ALA A 36 -8.42 -39.85 -2.76
N GLY A 37 -8.98 -38.74 -2.28
CA GLY A 37 -9.63 -37.72 -3.07
C GLY A 37 -8.70 -36.95 -4.01
N PRO A 38 -9.25 -36.22 -4.99
CA PRO A 38 -8.46 -35.60 -6.05
C PRO A 38 -7.80 -34.32 -5.58
N VAL A 39 -6.46 -34.35 -5.55
CA VAL A 39 -5.64 -33.14 -5.55
C VAL A 39 -5.57 -32.65 -7.00
N VAL A 40 -6.18 -31.52 -7.30
CA VAL A 40 -6.09 -30.87 -8.62
C VAL A 40 -4.69 -30.28 -8.76
N ALA A 41 -3.83 -30.94 -9.52
CA ALA A 41 -2.57 -30.39 -9.97
C ALA A 41 -2.79 -29.61 -11.29
N PRO A 42 -2.05 -28.50 -11.54
CA PRO A 42 -2.19 -27.73 -12.76
C PRO A 42 -1.69 -28.55 -13.98
N PHE A 43 -2.51 -28.53 -15.05
CA PHE A 43 -2.20 -29.19 -16.31
C PHE A 43 -0.95 -28.60 -16.96
N THR A 44 0.15 -29.32 -16.94
CA THR A 44 1.32 -29.10 -17.82
C THR A 44 1.08 -29.80 -19.15
N ARG A 45 1.17 -29.03 -20.23
CA ARG A 45 0.99 -29.50 -21.60
C ARG A 45 2.16 -30.41 -21.98
N ALA A 46 1.98 -31.74 -21.95
CA ALA A 46 2.98 -32.69 -22.36
C ALA A 46 3.11 -32.73 -23.90
N LYS A 47 4.34 -32.60 -24.40
CA LYS A 47 4.64 -32.79 -25.85
C LYS A 47 4.74 -34.29 -26.14
N ILE A 48 3.78 -34.85 -26.87
CA ILE A 48 3.79 -36.25 -27.25
C ILE A 48 4.59 -36.40 -28.56
N ARG A 49 5.72 -37.11 -28.50
CA ARG A 49 6.45 -37.54 -29.70
C ARG A 49 6.05 -38.99 -30.05
N TYR A 50 5.72 -39.23 -31.32
CA TYR A 50 5.39 -40.55 -31.82
C TYR A 50 6.62 -41.14 -32.53
N THR A 51 7.08 -42.31 -32.06
CA THR A 51 8.04 -43.14 -32.80
C THR A 51 7.37 -44.45 -33.12
N ALA A 52 7.27 -44.79 -34.43
CA ALA A 52 6.74 -46.07 -34.91
C ALA A 52 7.89 -47.03 -35.09
N GLN A 53 7.90 -48.18 -34.38
CA GLN A 53 8.73 -49.33 -34.68
C GLN A 53 7.86 -50.47 -35.19
N HIS A 54 8.14 -50.94 -36.40
CA HIS A 54 7.50 -52.13 -37.01
C HIS A 54 8.11 -53.40 -36.37
N LEU A 55 7.29 -54.11 -35.59
CA LEU A 55 7.54 -55.52 -35.27
C LEU A 55 6.33 -56.33 -35.76
N ASN A 56 6.64 -57.42 -36.50
CA ASN A 56 5.66 -58.31 -37.11
C ASN A 56 4.71 -58.89 -36.05
N GLU A 57 3.40 -58.85 -36.40
CA GLU A 57 2.31 -59.55 -35.72
C GLU A 57 1.88 -58.98 -34.33
N CYS A 58 1.14 -57.97 -34.38
CA CYS A 58 0.32 -57.21 -33.41
C CYS A 58 0.86 -55.80 -33.25
N ASN A 59 0.07 -54.82 -33.72
CA ASN A 59 0.35 -53.41 -33.48
C ASN A 59 0.11 -53.07 -32.03
N ILE A 60 1.09 -53.31 -31.17
CA ILE A 60 1.11 -52.80 -29.80
C ILE A 60 1.72 -51.43 -29.85
N TRP A 61 0.89 -50.38 -29.74
CA TRP A 61 1.36 -49.02 -29.52
C TRP A 61 1.89 -48.93 -28.08
N HIS A 62 3.20 -49.09 -27.92
CA HIS A 62 3.86 -48.69 -26.67
C HIS A 62 3.93 -47.18 -26.62
N PHE A 63 3.09 -46.58 -25.80
CA PHE A 63 3.26 -45.20 -25.39
C PHE A 63 4.46 -45.16 -24.43
N LEU A 64 5.66 -44.95 -24.92
CA LEU A 64 6.77 -44.53 -24.10
C LEU A 64 6.48 -43.08 -23.73
N VAL A 65 5.86 -42.87 -22.56
CA VAL A 65 5.92 -41.58 -21.91
C VAL A 65 7.36 -41.40 -21.46
N SER A 66 8.17 -40.79 -22.34
CA SER A 66 9.46 -40.24 -21.89
C SER A 66 9.20 -39.33 -20.72
N PRO A 67 9.90 -39.42 -19.58
CA PRO A 67 9.80 -38.39 -18.58
C PRO A 67 10.00 -37.06 -19.29
N ALA A 68 9.02 -36.17 -19.22
CA ALA A 68 9.14 -34.86 -19.81
C ALA A 68 10.43 -34.26 -19.23
N ASP A 69 11.38 -33.91 -20.12
CA ASP A 69 12.55 -33.15 -19.70
C ASP A 69 12.06 -32.03 -18.81
N PRO A 70 12.69 -31.77 -17.66
CA PRO A 70 12.26 -30.71 -16.78
C PRO A 70 12.15 -29.44 -17.63
N VAL A 71 10.93 -28.90 -17.70
CA VAL A 71 10.68 -27.65 -18.43
C VAL A 71 11.55 -26.61 -17.75
N GLU A 72 12.62 -26.21 -18.41
CA GLU A 72 13.50 -25.16 -17.93
C GLU A 72 12.75 -23.84 -17.95
N VAL A 73 12.30 -23.45 -16.79
CA VAL A 73 11.62 -22.17 -16.54
C VAL A 73 12.64 -21.23 -15.94
N VAL A 74 12.80 -20.05 -16.52
CA VAL A 74 13.58 -18.99 -15.88
C VAL A 74 12.93 -18.67 -14.55
N ASN A 75 13.62 -18.98 -13.45
CA ASN A 75 13.11 -18.71 -12.10
C ASN A 75 13.61 -17.34 -11.62
N ILE A 76 12.67 -16.43 -11.36
CA ILE A 76 12.97 -15.10 -10.81
C ILE A 76 12.61 -15.08 -9.35
N THR A 77 13.58 -14.81 -8.49
CA THR A 77 13.39 -14.61 -7.06
C THR A 77 13.53 -13.13 -6.68
N SER A 78 12.75 -12.71 -5.72
CA SER A 78 12.88 -11.40 -5.06
C SER A 78 12.52 -11.56 -3.60
N HIS A 79 13.38 -11.14 -2.72
CA HIS A 79 13.13 -11.18 -1.27
C HIS A 79 12.19 -10.07 -0.80
N ILE A 80 12.05 -9.00 -1.59
CA ILE A 80 11.27 -7.82 -1.24
C ILE A 80 10.18 -7.62 -2.29
N GLN A 81 8.92 -7.71 -1.87
CA GLN A 81 7.75 -7.49 -2.75
C GLN A 81 7.19 -6.07 -2.65
N HIS A 82 7.48 -5.36 -1.56
CA HIS A 82 7.03 -4.00 -1.32
C HIS A 82 8.22 -3.12 -0.95
N ILE A 83 8.40 -2.04 -1.69
CA ILE A 83 9.47 -1.07 -1.47
C ILE A 83 8.82 0.29 -1.19
N HIS A 84 9.23 0.91 -0.08
CA HIS A 84 8.83 2.26 0.28
C HIS A 84 9.95 3.22 -0.11
N GLY A 85 9.80 3.87 -1.26
CA GLY A 85 10.73 4.86 -1.78
C GLY A 85 10.49 6.24 -1.17
N THR A 86 11.57 6.99 -1.03
CA THR A 86 11.51 8.40 -0.60
C THR A 86 11.64 9.31 -1.83
N TYR A 87 10.74 10.26 -1.99
CA TYR A 87 10.80 11.27 -3.04
C TYR A 87 12.21 11.89 -3.16
N GLY A 88 12.76 11.99 -4.37
CA GLY A 88 14.09 12.50 -4.65
C GLY A 88 15.26 11.56 -4.30
N ARG A 89 15.01 10.38 -3.71
CA ARG A 89 16.02 9.35 -3.43
C ARG A 89 16.01 8.27 -4.50
N SER A 90 16.80 7.21 -4.31
CA SER A 90 16.85 6.07 -5.22
C SER A 90 16.14 4.86 -4.61
N ALA A 91 15.52 4.04 -5.46
CA ALA A 91 15.00 2.73 -5.09
C ALA A 91 15.61 1.64 -5.97
N LEU A 92 16.02 0.55 -5.33
CA LEU A 92 16.51 -0.66 -6.01
C LEU A 92 15.41 -1.72 -5.99
N LEU A 93 14.88 -2.04 -7.17
CA LEU A 93 13.96 -3.15 -7.39
C LEU A 93 14.81 -4.40 -7.59
N SER A 94 15.11 -5.09 -6.49
CA SER A 94 16.06 -6.20 -6.47
C SER A 94 15.40 -7.50 -6.88
N VAL A 95 15.96 -8.13 -7.90
CA VAL A 95 15.61 -9.47 -8.36
C VAL A 95 16.86 -10.28 -8.65
N GLN A 96 16.69 -11.58 -8.68
CA GLN A 96 17.73 -12.50 -9.12
C GLN A 96 17.05 -13.58 -9.96
N TYR A 97 17.56 -13.83 -11.14
CA TYR A 97 17.12 -14.93 -12.00
C TYR A 97 18.17 -16.05 -12.02
N SER A 98 17.71 -17.26 -12.29
CA SER A 98 18.55 -18.42 -12.56
C SER A 98 18.09 -19.07 -13.85
N SER A 99 19.07 -19.45 -14.70
CA SER A 99 18.87 -20.19 -15.95
C SER A 99 20.02 -21.15 -16.13
N SER A 100 19.80 -22.22 -16.84
CA SER A 100 20.84 -23.17 -17.28
C SER A 100 21.55 -22.71 -18.56
N SER A 101 20.96 -21.75 -19.30
CA SER A 101 21.55 -21.19 -20.52
C SER A 101 22.71 -20.25 -20.22
N SER A 102 23.74 -20.28 -21.09
CA SER A 102 24.84 -19.31 -21.06
C SER A 102 24.54 -18.01 -21.81
N ASP A 103 23.40 -17.95 -22.49
CA ASP A 103 23.00 -16.78 -23.27
C ASP A 103 22.65 -15.58 -22.38
N LYS A 104 22.92 -14.38 -22.89
CA LYS A 104 22.54 -13.15 -22.17
C LYS A 104 21.03 -13.00 -22.16
N PRO A 105 20.42 -12.77 -20.98
CA PRO A 105 19.00 -12.59 -20.88
C PRO A 105 18.54 -11.27 -21.48
N VAL A 106 17.34 -11.29 -22.03
CA VAL A 106 16.57 -10.09 -22.32
C VAL A 106 15.74 -9.77 -21.07
N VAL A 107 16.01 -8.65 -20.45
CA VAL A 107 15.31 -8.18 -19.25
C VAL A 107 14.42 -7.02 -19.65
N LYS A 108 13.13 -7.11 -19.34
CA LYS A 108 12.14 -6.09 -19.62
C LYS A 108 11.41 -5.71 -18.34
N TRP A 109 11.50 -4.45 -17.95
CA TRP A 109 10.74 -3.90 -16.85
C TRP A 109 9.56 -3.10 -17.37
N GLN A 110 8.39 -3.35 -16.79
CA GLN A 110 7.14 -2.62 -17.07
C GLN A 110 6.52 -2.15 -15.78
N VAL A 111 5.85 -1.01 -15.81
CA VAL A 111 4.98 -0.56 -14.73
C VAL A 111 3.52 -0.74 -15.14
N ARG A 112 2.72 -1.35 -14.27
CA ARG A 112 1.29 -1.53 -14.48
C ARG A 112 0.58 -0.18 -14.30
N ARG A 113 -0.05 0.28 -15.37
CA ARG A 113 -0.97 1.42 -15.45
C ARG A 113 -2.27 0.91 -16.08
N GLU A 114 -3.13 1.78 -16.54
CA GLU A 114 -4.28 1.39 -17.38
C GLU A 114 -3.83 0.50 -18.55
N LYS A 115 -2.71 0.82 -19.15
CA LYS A 115 -1.96 -0.03 -20.08
C LYS A 115 -0.55 -0.23 -19.54
N PRO A 116 0.02 -1.44 -19.62
CA PRO A 116 1.40 -1.67 -19.23
C PRO A 116 2.36 -0.73 -19.96
N VAL A 117 3.22 -0.07 -19.21
CA VAL A 117 4.20 0.88 -19.74
C VAL A 117 5.58 0.30 -19.58
N THR A 118 6.29 0.11 -20.69
CA THR A 118 7.69 -0.33 -20.65
C THR A 118 8.56 0.79 -20.07
N VAL A 119 9.27 0.46 -19.00
CA VAL A 119 10.22 1.34 -18.31
C VAL A 119 11.58 1.25 -18.99
N VAL A 120 12.06 0.02 -19.18
CA VAL A 120 13.34 -0.28 -19.83
C VAL A 120 13.34 -1.69 -20.35
N GLN A 121 14.11 -1.92 -21.41
CA GLN A 121 14.45 -3.24 -21.94
C GLN A 121 15.97 -3.30 -22.16
N SER A 122 16.59 -4.43 -21.81
CA SER A 122 18.04 -4.61 -21.94
C SER A 122 18.40 -6.04 -22.37
N VAL A 123 19.61 -6.19 -22.95
CA VAL A 123 20.30 -7.48 -23.11
C VAL A 123 21.49 -7.46 -22.16
N GLY A 124 21.44 -8.29 -21.11
CA GLY A 124 22.34 -8.11 -19.97
C GLY A 124 22.16 -6.72 -19.36
N THR A 125 23.21 -5.91 -19.32
CA THR A 125 23.18 -4.53 -18.81
C THR A 125 23.03 -3.47 -19.91
N GLU A 126 23.05 -3.85 -21.18
CA GLU A 126 22.96 -2.94 -22.32
C GLU A 126 21.49 -2.63 -22.62
N ILE A 127 21.12 -1.35 -22.49
CA ILE A 127 19.75 -0.88 -22.71
C ILE A 127 19.46 -0.87 -24.21
N ILE A 128 18.32 -1.48 -24.59
CA ILE A 128 17.86 -1.57 -25.98
C ILE A 128 16.73 -0.56 -26.20
N GLY A 129 16.79 0.15 -27.34
CA GLY A 129 15.76 1.10 -27.72
C GLY A 129 15.87 2.43 -27.00
N ASN A 130 14.80 3.23 -27.12
CA ASN A 130 14.76 4.56 -26.53
C ASN A 130 14.05 4.52 -25.19
N LEU A 131 14.74 4.98 -24.13
CA LEU A 131 14.10 5.22 -22.84
C LEU A 131 13.05 6.31 -22.96
N ARG A 132 11.95 6.14 -22.23
CA ARG A 132 10.96 7.21 -22.11
C ARG A 132 11.59 8.45 -21.45
N PRO A 133 11.17 9.66 -21.83
CA PRO A 133 11.68 10.89 -21.23
C PRO A 133 11.59 10.91 -19.69
N ASP A 134 10.52 10.31 -19.14
CA ASP A 134 10.28 10.25 -17.69
C ASP A 134 11.35 9.46 -16.93
N TYR A 135 12.02 8.51 -17.59
CA TYR A 135 13.02 7.61 -17.00
C TYR A 135 14.44 7.86 -17.50
N LYS A 136 14.60 8.76 -18.49
CA LYS A 136 15.91 9.10 -19.05
C LYS A 136 16.85 9.60 -17.94
N ASP A 137 18.09 9.11 -17.95
CA ASP A 137 19.16 9.45 -17.00
C ASP A 137 18.87 9.09 -15.52
N ARG A 138 17.78 8.37 -15.26
CA ARG A 138 17.38 7.94 -13.90
C ARG A 138 17.42 6.44 -13.68
N ILE A 139 17.72 5.65 -14.70
CA ILE A 139 17.62 4.19 -14.68
C ILE A 139 18.98 3.54 -14.84
N GLN A 140 19.21 2.49 -14.06
CA GLN A 140 20.34 1.58 -14.20
C GLN A 140 19.86 0.14 -14.05
N ILE A 141 20.31 -0.74 -14.96
CA ILE A 141 20.08 -2.20 -14.92
C ILE A 141 21.37 -2.87 -14.44
N PHE A 142 21.20 -3.87 -13.57
CA PHE A 142 22.29 -4.74 -13.10
C PHE A 142 22.26 -6.10 -13.79
N GLU A 143 23.39 -6.81 -13.76
CA GLU A 143 23.55 -8.14 -14.39
C GLU A 143 22.53 -9.18 -13.88
N ASN A 144 22.12 -9.07 -12.61
CA ASN A 144 21.10 -9.94 -12.01
C ASN A 144 19.65 -9.58 -12.40
N GLY A 145 19.46 -8.61 -13.31
CA GLY A 145 18.16 -8.12 -13.74
C GLY A 145 17.53 -7.06 -12.83
N SER A 146 18.20 -6.67 -11.74
CA SER A 146 17.68 -5.62 -10.84
C SER A 146 17.63 -4.25 -11.51
N LEU A 147 16.63 -3.45 -11.14
CA LEU A 147 16.41 -2.09 -11.64
C LEU A 147 16.64 -1.07 -10.53
N LEU A 148 17.55 -0.13 -10.74
CA LEU A 148 17.71 1.06 -9.90
C LEU A 148 16.99 2.23 -10.57
N ILE A 149 16.11 2.90 -9.82
CA ILE A 149 15.47 4.16 -10.24
C ILE A 149 15.98 5.25 -9.31
N SER A 150 16.67 6.23 -9.87
CA SER A 150 17.21 7.39 -9.14
C SER A 150 16.25 8.57 -9.20
N ASN A 151 16.39 9.50 -8.24
CA ASN A 151 15.57 10.70 -8.14
C ASN A 151 14.07 10.41 -8.28
N LEU A 152 13.55 9.58 -7.36
CA LEU A 152 12.16 9.12 -7.37
C LEU A 152 11.16 10.27 -7.39
N LEU A 153 10.18 10.16 -8.26
CA LEU A 153 9.02 11.04 -8.37
C LEU A 153 7.79 10.33 -7.81
N LEU A 154 6.79 11.09 -7.35
CA LEU A 154 5.51 10.51 -6.90
C LEU A 154 4.81 9.74 -8.03
N SER A 155 5.05 10.11 -9.29
CA SER A 155 4.56 9.42 -10.49
C SER A 155 5.21 8.05 -10.72
N ASP A 156 6.34 7.75 -10.07
CA ASP A 156 6.99 6.45 -10.17
C ASP A 156 6.29 5.38 -9.30
N GLU A 157 5.40 5.78 -8.40
CA GLU A 157 4.61 4.83 -7.59
C GLU A 157 3.81 3.89 -8.48
N GLY A 158 3.89 2.57 -8.23
CA GLY A 158 3.13 1.57 -8.96
C GLY A 158 3.68 0.15 -8.81
N MET A 159 3.00 -0.79 -9.46
CA MET A 159 3.44 -2.17 -9.53
C MET A 159 4.35 -2.36 -10.73
N TYR A 160 5.62 -2.65 -10.47
CA TYR A 160 6.62 -2.97 -11.47
C TYR A 160 6.67 -4.47 -11.70
N GLU A 161 6.75 -4.87 -12.94
CA GLU A 161 6.86 -6.26 -13.36
C GLU A 161 8.10 -6.43 -14.22
N VAL A 162 8.95 -7.36 -13.83
CA VAL A 162 10.09 -7.79 -14.62
C VAL A 162 9.74 -9.07 -15.36
N GLU A 163 10.11 -9.12 -16.62
CA GLU A 163 10.08 -10.26 -17.49
C GLU A 163 11.51 -10.55 -17.93
N VAL A 164 11.96 -11.78 -17.73
CA VAL A 164 13.27 -12.25 -18.17
C VAL A 164 13.06 -13.39 -19.17
N SER A 165 13.58 -13.22 -20.37
CA SER A 165 13.58 -14.21 -21.43
C SER A 165 15.01 -14.51 -21.89
N ILE A 166 15.29 -15.77 -22.17
CA ILE A 166 16.57 -16.26 -22.68
C ILE A 166 16.28 -17.00 -23.97
N THR A 167 17.15 -16.82 -24.98
CA THR A 167 16.88 -17.26 -26.35
C THR A 167 16.64 -18.78 -26.45
N ASP A 168 17.36 -19.58 -25.66
CA ASP A 168 17.26 -21.03 -25.63
C ASP A 168 16.17 -21.56 -24.68
N ASP A 169 15.65 -20.70 -23.79
CA ASP A 169 14.62 -21.10 -22.84
C ASP A 169 13.21 -20.97 -23.47
N THR A 170 12.42 -22.00 -23.31
CA THR A 170 11.06 -22.05 -23.88
C THR A 170 10.05 -21.16 -23.10
N PHE A 171 10.41 -20.76 -21.88
CA PHE A 171 9.52 -20.02 -20.97
C PHE A 171 10.19 -18.79 -20.41
N THR A 172 9.41 -17.71 -20.35
CA THR A 172 9.80 -16.46 -19.71
C THR A 172 9.49 -16.50 -18.23
N GLY A 173 10.41 -16.00 -17.40
CA GLY A 173 10.14 -15.74 -15.99
C GLY A 173 9.50 -14.37 -15.79
N GLN A 174 8.61 -14.25 -14.81
CA GLN A 174 7.98 -12.97 -14.44
C GLN A 174 7.94 -12.80 -12.93
N LYS A 175 8.15 -11.55 -12.45
CA LYS A 175 8.06 -11.18 -11.04
C LYS A 175 7.54 -9.76 -10.90
N SER A 176 6.70 -9.54 -9.89
CA SER A 176 6.15 -8.20 -9.59
C SER A 176 6.68 -7.67 -8.27
N ILE A 177 6.99 -6.36 -8.23
CA ILE A 177 7.40 -5.60 -7.05
C ILE A 177 6.56 -4.34 -6.98
N ASN A 178 5.97 -4.05 -5.82
CA ASN A 178 5.21 -2.83 -5.60
C ASN A 178 6.13 -1.74 -5.04
N LEU A 179 6.23 -0.61 -5.74
CA LEU A 179 6.95 0.58 -5.31
C LEU A 179 5.94 1.63 -4.89
N THR A 180 6.01 2.08 -3.63
CA THR A 180 5.35 3.32 -3.18
C THR A 180 6.39 4.42 -3.09
N VAL A 181 5.99 5.66 -3.36
CA VAL A 181 6.88 6.82 -3.24
C VAL A 181 6.23 7.86 -2.35
N ASP A 182 6.91 8.18 -1.26
CA ASP A 182 6.38 9.07 -0.26
C ASP A 182 7.32 10.25 0.02
N VAL A 183 6.73 11.40 0.40
CA VAL A 183 7.44 12.55 0.93
C VAL A 183 7.52 12.41 2.44
N PRO A 184 8.69 12.59 3.06
CA PRO A 184 8.81 12.53 4.51
C PRO A 184 7.92 13.55 5.21
N VAL A 185 7.36 13.16 6.34
CA VAL A 185 6.55 14.05 7.19
C VAL A 185 7.45 15.09 7.83
N SER A 186 7.09 16.37 7.68
CA SER A 186 7.75 17.45 8.43
C SER A 186 7.31 17.43 9.90
N LYS A 187 8.11 18.07 10.80
CA LYS A 187 7.80 18.11 12.22
C LYS A 187 6.41 18.71 12.46
N PRO A 188 5.47 17.96 13.05
CA PRO A 188 4.13 18.46 13.31
C PRO A 188 4.11 19.44 14.48
N ARG A 189 3.04 20.23 14.55
CA ARG A 189 2.71 21.11 15.67
C ARG A 189 1.23 20.96 16.03
N VAL A 190 0.94 21.09 17.31
CA VAL A 190 -0.43 21.16 17.79
C VAL A 190 -0.91 22.61 17.70
N SER A 191 -2.02 22.82 17.01
CA SER A 191 -2.73 24.09 16.96
C SER A 191 -3.97 23.99 17.83
N VAL A 192 -4.11 24.91 18.77
CA VAL A 192 -5.27 25.03 19.69
C VAL A 192 -5.65 26.50 19.83
N PRO A 193 -6.93 26.87 19.94
CA PRO A 193 -7.36 28.25 20.09
C PRO A 193 -6.79 28.91 21.36
N SER A 194 -6.76 28.16 22.46
CA SER A 194 -6.13 28.54 23.72
C SER A 194 -5.66 27.32 24.48
N SER A 195 -4.44 27.37 25.01
CA SER A 195 -3.91 26.35 25.92
C SER A 195 -4.41 26.52 27.37
N THR A 196 -5.11 27.59 27.64
CA THR A 196 -5.73 27.90 28.95
C THR A 196 -7.24 28.02 28.81
N VAL A 197 -7.97 27.14 29.45
CA VAL A 197 -9.43 27.05 29.32
C VAL A 197 -10.11 26.90 30.69
N LEU A 198 -11.39 27.21 30.74
CA LEU A 198 -12.21 26.96 31.92
C LEU A 198 -12.77 25.55 31.89
N GLU A 199 -12.91 24.95 33.07
CA GLU A 199 -13.68 23.73 33.25
C GLU A 199 -15.09 23.88 32.65
N LEU A 200 -15.61 22.85 32.01
CA LEU A 200 -16.91 22.83 31.33
C LEU A 200 -16.95 23.66 30.03
N THR A 201 -15.80 24.12 29.51
CA THR A 201 -15.74 24.66 28.14
C THR A 201 -16.16 23.58 27.15
N GLU A 202 -17.02 23.96 26.22
CA GLU A 202 -17.56 23.03 25.23
C GLU A 202 -16.77 23.10 23.91
N ASN A 203 -16.67 21.92 23.23
CA ASN A 203 -16.13 21.78 21.89
C ASN A 203 -14.72 22.36 21.70
N LEU A 204 -13.83 22.11 22.67
CA LEU A 204 -12.42 22.46 22.52
C LEU A 204 -11.77 21.57 21.45
N THR A 205 -11.31 22.19 20.37
CA THR A 205 -10.65 21.51 19.26
C THR A 205 -9.15 21.73 19.27
N MET A 206 -8.39 20.65 19.00
CA MET A 206 -6.96 20.69 18.77
C MET A 206 -6.68 20.07 17.40
N SER A 207 -5.85 20.71 16.59
CA SER A 207 -5.48 20.23 15.26
C SER A 207 -4.00 19.93 15.20
N CYS A 208 -3.65 18.79 14.57
CA CYS A 208 -2.28 18.43 14.27
C CYS A 208 -1.91 18.93 12.88
N VAL A 209 -0.97 19.87 12.80
CA VAL A 209 -0.61 20.56 11.55
C VAL A 209 0.85 20.27 11.20
N HIS A 210 1.13 19.92 9.95
CA HIS A 210 2.46 19.78 9.37
C HIS A 210 2.47 20.37 7.95
N GLU A 211 3.67 20.68 7.43
CA GLU A 211 3.81 21.34 6.14
C GLU A 211 3.93 20.34 4.99
N ASN A 212 4.71 19.28 5.19
CA ASN A 212 5.00 18.27 4.17
C ASN A 212 4.72 16.86 4.69
N GLY A 213 4.54 15.93 3.77
CA GLY A 213 4.33 14.52 4.01
C GLY A 213 3.15 13.97 3.23
N THR A 214 3.34 12.82 2.60
CA THR A 214 2.27 12.10 1.90
C THR A 214 1.64 11.05 2.81
N LYS A 215 0.38 10.71 2.60
CA LYS A 215 -0.34 9.62 3.28
C LYS A 215 -0.18 9.65 4.81
N PRO A 216 -0.38 10.80 5.49
CA PRO A 216 -0.13 10.92 6.92
C PRO A 216 -1.15 10.12 7.73
N LEU A 217 -0.65 9.44 8.77
CA LEU A 217 -1.44 8.82 9.83
C LEU A 217 -1.23 9.62 11.12
N TYR A 218 -2.31 9.98 11.80
CA TYR A 218 -2.25 10.81 13.01
C TYR A 218 -2.59 9.99 14.25
N THR A 219 -1.78 10.17 15.29
CA THR A 219 -2.01 9.60 16.62
C THR A 219 -1.90 10.70 17.67
N TRP A 220 -2.91 10.87 18.49
CA TRP A 220 -2.91 11.80 19.60
C TRP A 220 -2.48 11.14 20.91
N LEU A 221 -1.69 11.86 21.68
CA LEU A 221 -1.18 11.41 22.98
C LEU A 221 -1.57 12.42 24.05
N LYS A 222 -2.12 11.93 25.16
CA LYS A 222 -2.40 12.66 26.41
C LYS A 222 -1.56 12.06 27.51
N ALA A 223 -0.72 12.83 28.16
CA ALA A 223 0.22 12.34 29.19
C ALA A 223 1.03 11.11 28.71
N GLY A 224 1.41 11.08 27.41
CA GLY A 224 2.15 9.97 26.79
C GLY A 224 1.32 8.74 26.41
N LYS A 225 0.03 8.69 26.73
CA LYS A 225 -0.88 7.59 26.37
C LYS A 225 -1.72 7.98 25.14
N THR A 226 -1.94 7.01 24.27
CA THR A 226 -2.77 7.20 23.06
C THR A 226 -4.21 7.58 23.45
N LEU A 227 -4.71 8.68 22.87
CA LEU A 227 -6.11 9.03 22.94
C LEU A 227 -6.93 8.13 22.00
N ILE A 228 -8.02 7.63 22.54
CA ILE A 228 -9.02 6.87 21.80
C ILE A 228 -10.33 7.65 21.77
N ASN A 229 -11.11 7.39 20.73
CA ASN A 229 -12.43 7.97 20.57
C ASN A 229 -13.35 7.47 21.68
N ASP A 230 -14.00 8.39 22.40
CA ASP A 230 -14.97 8.07 23.45
C ASP A 230 -16.15 9.06 23.42
N SER A 231 -17.06 8.97 24.37
CA SER A 231 -18.26 9.83 24.47
C SER A 231 -17.94 11.32 24.59
N ARG A 232 -16.73 11.68 25.05
CA ARG A 232 -16.32 13.06 25.32
C ARG A 232 -15.14 13.52 24.45
N ILE A 233 -14.32 12.58 24.01
CA ILE A 233 -13.16 12.82 23.13
C ILE A 233 -13.49 12.29 21.75
N LEU A 234 -13.67 13.17 20.78
CA LEU A 234 -14.02 12.83 19.41
C LEU A 234 -12.82 13.06 18.50
N LEU A 235 -12.44 12.03 17.74
CA LEU A 235 -11.43 12.12 16.69
C LEU A 235 -12.10 12.29 15.33
N SER A 236 -11.54 13.18 14.49
CA SER A 236 -11.97 13.28 13.09
C SER A 236 -11.71 11.96 12.34
N PRO A 237 -12.36 11.70 11.19
CA PRO A 237 -12.19 10.45 10.43
C PRO A 237 -10.74 10.15 10.05
N ASN A 238 -9.94 11.19 9.78
CA ASN A 238 -8.50 11.06 9.52
C ASN A 238 -7.64 11.22 10.77
N HIS A 239 -8.23 11.33 11.97
CA HIS A 239 -7.57 11.55 13.26
C HIS A 239 -6.71 12.83 13.36
N GLN A 240 -6.77 13.73 12.38
CA GLN A 240 -6.00 14.99 12.40
C GLN A 240 -6.47 15.97 13.47
N VAL A 241 -7.77 15.93 13.80
CA VAL A 241 -8.39 16.83 14.76
C VAL A 241 -8.98 16.02 15.92
N VAL A 242 -8.72 16.47 17.14
CA VAL A 242 -9.38 15.98 18.35
C VAL A 242 -10.28 17.07 18.90
N THR A 243 -11.50 16.70 19.26
CA THR A 243 -12.48 17.58 19.89
C THR A 243 -12.83 17.05 21.27
N ILE A 244 -12.64 17.85 22.30
CA ILE A 244 -13.12 17.58 23.65
C ILE A 244 -14.48 18.29 23.77
N THR A 245 -15.56 17.50 23.76
CA THR A 245 -16.94 18.04 23.79
C THR A 245 -17.23 18.82 25.05
N ARG A 246 -16.62 18.41 26.17
CA ARG A 246 -16.73 19.10 27.46
C ARG A 246 -15.44 18.92 28.25
N VAL A 247 -14.76 20.03 28.51
CA VAL A 247 -13.48 20.04 29.24
C VAL A 247 -13.69 19.76 30.72
N LEU A 248 -12.91 18.88 31.30
CA LEU A 248 -12.86 18.53 32.72
C LEU A 248 -11.49 18.86 33.31
N MET A 249 -11.39 18.92 34.62
CA MET A 249 -10.10 19.10 35.33
C MET A 249 -9.09 17.99 34.97
N SER A 250 -9.55 16.80 34.64
CA SER A 250 -8.71 15.68 34.17
C SER A 250 -8.09 15.92 32.80
N ASP A 251 -8.46 16.96 32.08
CA ASP A 251 -7.87 17.34 30.79
C ASP A 251 -6.72 18.35 30.96
N ASP A 252 -6.40 18.76 32.20
CA ASP A 252 -5.20 19.53 32.57
C ASP A 252 -3.96 18.67 32.44
N GLU A 253 -3.53 18.42 31.20
CA GLU A 253 -2.45 17.47 30.87
C GLU A 253 -1.62 17.94 29.67
N ILE A 254 -0.55 17.20 29.39
CA ILE A 254 0.31 17.43 28.24
C ILE A 254 -0.22 16.65 27.04
N TYR A 255 -0.36 17.34 25.91
CA TYR A 255 -0.80 16.78 24.65
C TYR A 255 0.30 16.84 23.59
N ASN A 256 0.39 15.79 22.80
CA ASN A 256 1.24 15.70 21.60
C ASN A 256 0.44 15.08 20.48
N CYS A 257 0.80 15.40 19.23
CA CYS A 257 0.43 14.55 18.09
C CYS A 257 1.69 13.88 17.51
N LEU A 258 1.50 12.64 17.07
CA LEU A 258 2.45 11.86 16.27
C LEU A 258 1.89 11.76 14.88
N VAL A 259 2.71 12.04 13.88
CA VAL A 259 2.34 11.89 12.46
C VAL A 259 3.33 10.94 11.81
N GLU A 260 2.82 9.93 11.14
CA GLU A 260 3.62 8.87 10.54
C GLU A 260 3.21 8.63 9.10
N ASN A 261 4.15 8.24 8.29
CA ASN A 261 3.91 7.66 6.98
C ASN A 261 4.87 6.47 6.76
N PRO A 262 4.80 5.73 5.65
CA PRO A 262 5.61 4.52 5.45
C PRO A 262 7.13 4.71 5.57
N ILE A 263 7.63 5.95 5.42
CA ILE A 263 9.07 6.23 5.37
C ILE A 263 9.57 7.14 6.49
N SER A 264 8.68 7.72 7.30
CA SER A 264 9.07 8.68 8.33
C SER A 264 8.04 8.81 9.44
N SER A 265 8.46 9.33 10.59
CA SER A 265 7.59 9.71 11.69
C SER A 265 8.04 11.04 12.28
N GLY A 266 7.10 11.82 12.77
CA GLY A 266 7.35 13.09 13.43
C GLY A 266 6.45 13.27 14.64
N ARG A 267 7.00 13.73 15.77
CA ARG A 267 6.26 14.06 16.99
C ARG A 267 6.25 15.56 17.21
N SER A 268 5.10 16.12 17.57
CA SER A 268 4.97 17.54 17.91
C SER A 268 5.71 17.87 19.20
N SER A 269 6.06 19.13 19.36
CA SER A 269 6.39 19.67 20.69
C SER A 269 5.19 19.48 21.64
N PRO A 270 5.46 19.18 22.93
CA PRO A 270 4.38 19.05 23.91
C PRO A 270 3.66 20.38 24.11
N ILE A 271 2.35 20.32 24.20
CA ILE A 271 1.52 21.46 24.62
C ILE A 271 0.87 21.12 25.97
N LYS A 272 1.06 21.98 26.96
CA LYS A 272 0.37 21.87 28.25
C LYS A 272 -0.98 22.57 28.14
N MET A 273 -2.04 21.81 28.34
CA MET A 273 -3.38 22.32 28.53
C MET A 273 -3.56 22.66 30.01
N THR A 274 -3.96 23.87 30.32
CA THR A 274 -4.25 24.32 31.70
C THR A 274 -5.75 24.55 31.85
N VAL A 275 -6.35 23.86 32.81
CA VAL A 275 -7.80 23.94 33.05
C VAL A 275 -8.05 24.63 34.40
N TYR A 276 -8.72 25.76 34.35
CA TYR A 276 -9.13 26.45 35.57
C TYR A 276 -10.55 26.08 36.01
N ARG A 277 -10.67 25.79 37.30
CA ARG A 277 -11.99 25.48 37.88
C ARG A 277 -12.91 26.71 37.82
N ARG A 278 -14.09 26.54 37.28
CA ARG A 278 -15.09 27.61 37.13
C ARG A 278 -15.47 28.23 38.46
N SER A 279 -15.53 27.43 39.55
CA SER A 279 -15.81 27.94 40.91
C SER A 279 -14.76 28.91 41.44
N SER A 280 -13.47 28.70 41.11
CA SER A 280 -12.38 29.59 41.55
C SER A 280 -12.50 30.98 40.95
N LEU A 281 -12.98 31.09 39.71
CA LEU A 281 -13.23 32.39 39.08
C LEU A 281 -14.32 33.20 39.80
N TYR A 282 -15.42 32.54 40.20
CA TYR A 282 -16.48 33.19 40.96
C TYR A 282 -16.01 33.67 42.32
N ILE A 283 -15.15 32.91 43.01
CA ILE A 283 -14.57 33.29 44.29
C ILE A 283 -13.70 34.56 44.14
N VAL A 284 -12.80 34.56 43.13
CA VAL A 284 -11.94 35.73 42.87
C VAL A 284 -12.77 36.98 42.53
N LEU A 285 -13.76 36.84 41.66
CA LEU A 285 -14.64 37.95 41.29
C LEU A 285 -15.49 38.44 42.44
N SER A 286 -16.03 37.55 43.29
CA SER A 286 -16.86 37.92 44.44
C SER A 286 -16.04 38.60 45.54
N THR A 287 -14.86 38.08 45.86
CA THR A 287 -13.98 38.71 46.87
C THR A 287 -13.46 40.06 46.41
N GLY A 288 -13.07 40.20 45.12
CA GLY A 288 -12.66 41.47 44.51
C GLY A 288 -13.83 42.49 44.51
N GLY A 289 -15.03 42.05 44.17
CA GLY A 289 -16.24 42.87 44.21
C GLY A 289 -16.60 43.34 45.62
N ILE A 290 -16.49 42.46 46.61
CA ILE A 290 -16.70 42.78 47.99
C ILE A 290 -15.66 43.82 48.47
N PHE A 291 -14.38 43.62 48.12
CA PHE A 291 -13.33 44.57 48.50
C PHE A 291 -13.56 45.96 47.90
N LEU A 292 -13.94 46.03 46.60
CA LEU A 292 -14.29 47.29 45.95
C LEU A 292 -15.50 47.97 46.61
N LEU A 293 -16.53 47.21 46.98
CA LEU A 293 -17.69 47.73 47.67
C LEU A 293 -17.33 48.30 49.05
N VAL A 294 -16.52 47.58 49.83
CA VAL A 294 -16.05 48.01 51.13
C VAL A 294 -15.24 49.32 51.04
N THR A 295 -14.30 49.36 50.06
CA THR A 295 -13.51 50.60 49.83
C THR A 295 -14.36 51.75 49.38
N LEU A 296 -15.36 51.58 48.55
CA LEU A 296 -16.27 52.60 48.09
C LEU A 296 -17.11 53.15 49.29
N VAL A 297 -17.66 52.27 50.12
CA VAL A 297 -18.46 52.66 51.32
C VAL A 297 -17.60 53.40 52.32
N THR A 298 -16.35 52.95 52.58
CA THR A 298 -15.43 53.64 53.48
C THR A 298 -15.06 55.03 52.98
N VAL A 299 -14.75 55.15 51.69
CA VAL A 299 -14.49 56.48 51.08
C VAL A 299 -15.71 57.39 51.17
N CYS A 300 -16.92 56.91 50.88
CA CYS A 300 -18.12 57.65 50.96
C CYS A 300 -18.47 58.07 52.42
N ALA A 301 -18.26 57.18 53.39
CA ALA A 301 -18.48 57.46 54.80
C ALA A 301 -17.49 58.48 55.39
N CYS A 302 -16.23 58.48 54.90
CA CYS A 302 -15.19 59.41 55.29
C CYS A 302 -15.30 60.78 54.58
N TRP A 303 -16.10 60.85 53.51
CA TRP A 303 -16.31 62.10 52.77
C TRP A 303 -17.26 62.99 53.49
N LYS A 304 -16.74 63.79 54.40
CA LYS A 304 -17.50 64.91 55.00
C LYS A 304 -17.50 66.10 54.04
N PRO A 305 -18.65 66.51 53.49
CA PRO A 305 -18.70 67.72 52.69
C PRO A 305 -18.35 68.89 53.58
N SER A 306 -17.27 69.59 53.22
CA SER A 306 -16.93 70.87 53.88
C SER A 306 -18.04 71.86 53.54
N ARG A 307 -18.90 72.14 54.49
CA ARG A 307 -19.86 73.28 54.40
C ARG A 307 -19.04 74.55 54.55
N LYS A 308 -18.95 75.32 53.53
CA LYS A 308 -18.59 76.76 53.59
C LYS A 308 -19.82 77.54 53.92
#